data_4f075ea434940afccc8970199b71021e
#
_entry.id   4f075ea434940afccc8970199b71021e
#
_cell.length_a   1.000
_cell.length_b   1.000
_cell.length_c   1.000
_cell.angle_alpha   90.00
_cell.angle_beta   90.00
_cell.angle_gamma   90.00
#
_symmetry.space_group_name_H-M   'P 1'
#
loop_
_entity.id
_entity.type
_entity.pdbx_description
1 polymer ?
#
loop_
_entity_poly.entity_id
_entity_poly.type
_entity_poly.pdbx_seq_one_letter_code
_entity_poly.pdbx_strand_id
1 'polypeptide(L)'
;MKIGIDISQLTHQGTGVEKYLKNLVTTLLKTDKENDYILFFSSLRRKLDYSFINKLTGSRVEIKIFHFPPLLLDFIWNRIHVFPIEYLIGNVDIFISSDWTQPPTLKAKKATILYDLIVYKYPEETHNKFSFNPIKLLVSPNIVESQKRRLFWVKNEVDLVFCISQATKEDAKKILGIEGQKLKVIYP
;
A
#
# COMPACT_ATOMS: atom_id res chain seq x y z
N MET A 1 20.62 3.85 2.39
CA MET A 1 19.49 3.43 3.25
C MET A 1 18.86 2.18 2.66
N LYS A 2 18.12 1.42 3.47
CA LYS A 2 17.35 0.27 3.03
C LYS A 2 15.86 0.61 3.00
N ILE A 3 15.21 0.52 1.86
CA ILE A 3 13.83 0.97 1.64
C ILE A 3 12.95 -0.23 1.30
N GLY A 4 11.95 -0.49 2.14
CA GLY A 4 10.90 -1.48 1.86
C GLY A 4 9.77 -0.85 1.08
N ILE A 5 9.24 -1.54 0.06
CA ILE A 5 8.08 -1.07 -0.73
C ILE A 5 7.09 -2.22 -0.88
N ASP A 6 5.83 -1.99 -0.53
CA ASP A 6 4.75 -2.93 -0.82
C ASP A 6 4.32 -2.80 -2.29
N ILE A 7 4.57 -3.86 -3.05
CA ILE A 7 4.21 -3.95 -4.46
C ILE A 7 3.04 -4.93 -4.72
N SER A 8 2.31 -5.33 -3.69
CA SER A 8 1.22 -6.31 -3.81
C SER A 8 0.10 -5.86 -4.77
N GLN A 9 -0.08 -4.54 -4.95
CA GLN A 9 -1.06 -3.98 -5.88
C GLN A 9 -0.75 -4.25 -7.37
N LEU A 10 0.45 -4.69 -7.70
CA LEU A 10 0.79 -5.14 -9.06
C LEU A 10 -0.01 -6.39 -9.50
N THR A 11 -0.73 -7.03 -8.57
CA THR A 11 -1.70 -8.10 -8.88
C THR A 11 -2.92 -7.61 -9.65
N HIS A 12 -3.26 -6.32 -9.59
CA HIS A 12 -4.44 -5.73 -10.23
C HIS A 12 -4.11 -5.19 -11.63
N GLN A 13 -3.72 -6.09 -12.54
CA GLN A 13 -3.29 -5.74 -13.89
C GLN A 13 -4.32 -4.88 -14.63
N GLY A 14 -3.83 -3.86 -15.35
CA GLY A 14 -4.63 -2.94 -16.16
C GLY A 14 -5.28 -1.80 -15.39
N THR A 15 -5.13 -1.72 -14.06
CA THR A 15 -5.65 -0.61 -13.24
C THR A 15 -4.69 0.58 -13.21
N GLY A 16 -5.23 1.77 -12.89
CA GLY A 16 -4.43 2.98 -12.67
C GLY A 16 -3.44 2.81 -11.52
N VAL A 17 -3.85 2.11 -10.46
CA VAL A 17 -3.01 1.81 -9.27
C VAL A 17 -1.80 0.97 -9.67
N GLU A 18 -2.00 -0.09 -10.44
CA GLU A 18 -0.91 -0.94 -10.95
C GLU A 18 0.06 -0.15 -11.81
N LYS A 19 -0.45 0.62 -12.77
CA LYS A 19 0.39 1.44 -13.68
C LYS A 19 1.22 2.46 -12.90
N TYR A 20 0.59 3.18 -11.98
CA TYR A 20 1.28 4.15 -11.13
C TYR A 20 2.40 3.51 -10.33
N LEU A 21 2.09 2.44 -9.57
CA LEU A 21 3.06 1.75 -8.71
C LEU A 21 4.21 1.16 -9.53
N LYS A 22 3.91 0.57 -10.68
CA LYS A 22 4.91 0.02 -11.61
C LYS A 22 5.86 1.10 -12.13
N ASN A 23 5.31 2.25 -12.53
CA ASN A 23 6.11 3.39 -13.00
C ASN A 23 6.95 3.97 -11.86
N LEU A 24 6.36 4.17 -10.69
CA LEU A 24 7.05 4.67 -9.50
C LEU A 24 8.25 3.81 -9.14
N VAL A 25 8.05 2.50 -8.98
CA VAL A 25 9.11 1.55 -8.62
C VAL A 25 10.19 1.51 -9.71
N THR A 26 9.78 1.42 -10.97
CA THR A 26 10.73 1.38 -12.08
C THR A 26 11.59 2.64 -12.16
N THR A 27 10.98 3.81 -12.01
CA THR A 27 11.68 5.10 -12.06
C THR A 27 12.62 5.23 -10.86
N LEU A 28 12.13 4.91 -9.66
CA LEU A 28 12.92 4.97 -8.45
C LEU A 28 14.18 4.10 -8.55
N LEU A 29 14.05 2.84 -8.98
CA LEU A 29 15.17 1.92 -9.13
C LEU A 29 16.13 2.30 -10.27
N LYS A 30 15.66 3.02 -11.29
CA LYS A 30 16.51 3.54 -12.36
C LYS A 30 17.31 4.77 -11.93
N THR A 31 16.71 5.66 -11.15
CA THR A 31 17.30 6.97 -10.80
C THR A 31 18.15 6.92 -9.54
N ASP A 32 17.69 6.17 -8.54
CA ASP A 32 18.42 6.03 -7.28
C ASP A 32 19.53 4.98 -7.40
N LYS A 33 20.77 5.42 -7.12
CA LYS A 33 21.98 4.58 -7.18
C LYS A 33 22.60 4.33 -5.79
N GLU A 34 22.01 4.86 -4.73
CA GLU A 34 22.60 4.87 -3.39
C GLU A 34 21.89 3.91 -2.42
N ASN A 35 20.59 3.70 -2.59
CA ASN A 35 19.80 2.93 -1.64
C ASN A 35 19.58 1.49 -2.08
N ASP A 36 19.37 0.61 -1.09
CA ASP A 36 18.95 -0.78 -1.29
C ASP A 36 17.43 -0.89 -1.14
N TYR A 37 16.83 -1.79 -1.88
CA TYR A 37 15.38 -1.95 -1.92
C TYR A 37 14.94 -3.37 -1.57
N ILE A 38 13.92 -3.48 -0.72
CA ILE A 38 13.18 -4.72 -0.51
C ILE A 38 11.76 -4.53 -1.02
N LEU A 39 11.39 -5.26 -2.05
CA LEU A 39 10.06 -5.25 -2.61
C LEU A 39 9.23 -6.37 -1.96
N PHE A 40 8.27 -5.98 -1.13
CA PHE A 40 7.33 -6.92 -0.52
C PHE A 40 6.17 -7.17 -1.49
N PHE A 41 5.92 -8.43 -1.79
CA PHE A 41 4.79 -8.86 -2.59
C PHE A 41 4.01 -9.96 -1.87
N SER A 42 2.72 -9.78 -1.73
CA SER A 42 1.84 -10.83 -1.20
C SER A 42 0.59 -11.01 -2.04
N SER A 43 0.35 -12.24 -2.46
CA SER A 43 -0.86 -12.64 -3.17
C SER A 43 -1.10 -14.14 -3.02
N LEU A 44 -2.34 -14.53 -2.67
CA LEU A 44 -2.68 -15.95 -2.52
C LEU A 44 -2.69 -16.71 -3.85
N ARG A 45 -3.16 -16.08 -4.93
CA ARG A 45 -3.44 -16.76 -6.21
C ARG A 45 -2.73 -16.15 -7.42
N ARG A 46 -2.41 -14.86 -7.37
CA ARG A 46 -1.82 -14.15 -8.50
C ARG A 46 -0.31 -14.13 -8.38
N LYS A 47 0.35 -14.37 -9.48
CA LYS A 47 1.81 -14.31 -9.57
C LYS A 47 2.24 -12.91 -10.03
N LEU A 48 3.38 -12.49 -9.57
CA LEU A 48 4.04 -11.28 -10.06
C LEU A 48 4.53 -11.54 -11.50
N ASP A 49 4.43 -10.55 -12.36
CA ASP A 49 4.89 -10.64 -13.74
C ASP A 49 6.43 -10.81 -13.78
N TYR A 50 6.89 -11.96 -14.24
CA TYR A 50 8.31 -12.28 -14.35
C TYR A 50 9.06 -11.31 -15.29
N SER A 51 8.41 -10.81 -16.33
CA SER A 51 9.02 -9.83 -17.24
C SER A 51 9.32 -8.51 -16.54
N PHE A 52 8.50 -8.15 -15.56
CA PHE A 52 8.71 -7.00 -14.70
C PHE A 52 9.83 -7.26 -13.69
N ILE A 53 9.81 -8.42 -13.02
CA ILE A 53 10.85 -8.82 -12.05
C ILE A 53 12.24 -8.76 -12.68
N ASN A 54 12.41 -9.38 -13.85
CA ASN A 54 13.69 -9.45 -14.53
C ASN A 54 14.26 -8.07 -14.90
N LYS A 55 13.40 -7.07 -15.08
CA LYS A 55 13.84 -5.68 -15.32
C LYS A 55 14.28 -4.96 -14.05
N LEU A 56 13.87 -5.45 -12.88
CA LEU A 56 14.15 -4.85 -11.58
C LEU A 56 15.35 -5.52 -10.88
N THR A 57 15.68 -6.76 -11.24
CA THR A 57 16.74 -7.50 -10.58
C THR A 57 18.10 -6.86 -10.82
N GLY A 58 18.70 -6.41 -9.72
CA GLY A 58 20.05 -5.87 -9.63
C GLY A 58 20.59 -6.16 -8.24
N SER A 59 21.88 -5.95 -8.02
CA SER A 59 22.56 -6.26 -6.75
C SER A 59 21.97 -5.55 -5.51
N ARG A 60 21.11 -4.52 -5.73
CA ARG A 60 20.50 -3.71 -4.67
C ARG A 60 18.98 -3.88 -4.52
N VAL A 61 18.39 -4.86 -5.21
CA VAL A 61 16.94 -5.11 -5.16
C VAL A 61 16.68 -6.53 -4.75
N GLU A 62 16.05 -6.72 -3.60
CA GLU A 62 15.57 -8.00 -3.11
C GLU A 62 14.04 -8.05 -3.22
N ILE A 63 13.48 -9.13 -3.73
CA ILE A 63 12.03 -9.32 -3.80
C ILE A 63 11.62 -10.43 -2.86
N LYS A 64 10.74 -10.11 -1.91
CA LYS A 64 10.18 -11.07 -0.95
C LYS A 64 8.74 -11.38 -1.30
N ILE A 65 8.50 -12.63 -1.69
CA ILE A 65 7.19 -13.10 -2.16
C ILE A 65 6.53 -13.95 -1.07
N PHE A 66 5.30 -13.59 -0.74
CA PHE A 66 4.47 -14.31 0.22
C PHE A 66 3.11 -14.68 -0.39
N HIS A 67 2.47 -15.70 0.17
CA HIS A 67 1.18 -16.22 -0.30
C HIS A 67 0.09 -16.01 0.77
N PHE A 68 0.05 -14.84 1.40
CA PHE A 68 -0.98 -14.54 2.38
C PHE A 68 -2.28 -14.07 1.70
N PRO A 69 -3.43 -14.55 2.19
CA PRO A 69 -4.72 -14.01 1.79
C PRO A 69 -4.81 -12.51 2.13
N PRO A 70 -5.34 -11.66 1.23
CA PRO A 70 -5.54 -10.22 1.52
C PRO A 70 -6.36 -9.98 2.80
N LEU A 71 -7.35 -10.83 3.08
CA LEU A 71 -8.15 -10.78 4.30
C LEU A 71 -7.33 -10.98 5.58
N LEU A 72 -6.35 -11.87 5.55
CA LEU A 72 -5.46 -12.10 6.68
C LEU A 72 -4.61 -10.85 6.96
N LEU A 73 -4.05 -10.26 5.92
CA LEU A 73 -3.25 -9.03 6.05
C LEU A 73 -4.11 -7.84 6.50
N ASP A 74 -5.34 -7.69 5.97
CA ASP A 74 -6.28 -6.68 6.45
C ASP A 74 -6.59 -6.88 7.94
N PHE A 75 -6.87 -8.12 8.36
CA PHE A 75 -7.16 -8.43 9.76
C PHE A 75 -5.97 -8.12 10.66
N ILE A 76 -4.77 -8.60 10.32
CA ILE A 76 -3.56 -8.44 11.14
C ILE A 76 -3.11 -6.97 11.18
N TRP A 77 -3.12 -6.27 10.04
CA TRP A 77 -2.51 -4.95 9.92
C TRP A 77 -3.50 -3.79 10.04
N ASN A 78 -4.70 -3.91 9.45
CA ASN A 78 -5.66 -2.81 9.51
C ASN A 78 -6.60 -2.90 10.71
N ARG A 79 -6.95 -4.12 11.17
CA ARG A 79 -7.92 -4.30 12.25
C ARG A 79 -7.27 -4.40 13.62
N ILE A 80 -6.37 -5.34 13.84
CA ILE A 80 -5.71 -5.53 15.15
C ILE A 80 -4.34 -4.84 15.25
N HIS A 81 -3.77 -4.45 14.14
CA HIS A 81 -2.54 -3.66 14.00
C HIS A 81 -1.34 -4.24 14.76
N VAL A 82 -1.09 -5.51 14.53
CA VAL A 82 0.03 -6.25 15.13
C VAL A 82 0.90 -6.85 14.03
N PHE A 83 2.05 -7.39 14.41
CA PHE A 83 2.98 -8.06 13.52
C PHE A 83 3.67 -7.10 12.53
N PRO A 84 4.71 -6.39 13.01
CA PRO A 84 5.49 -5.46 12.19
C PRO A 84 6.03 -6.08 10.90
N ILE A 85 6.06 -5.27 9.84
CA ILE A 85 6.49 -5.70 8.51
C ILE A 85 7.92 -6.23 8.50
N GLU A 86 8.78 -5.72 9.39
CA GLU A 86 10.18 -6.14 9.51
C GLU A 86 10.34 -7.64 9.85
N TYR A 87 9.35 -8.27 10.47
CA TYR A 87 9.36 -9.72 10.68
C TYR A 87 9.27 -10.53 9.40
N LEU A 88 8.72 -9.94 8.34
CA LEU A 88 8.62 -10.57 7.02
C LEU A 88 9.80 -10.20 6.13
N ILE A 89 10.15 -8.92 6.10
CA ILE A 89 11.11 -8.43 5.12
C ILE A 89 12.51 -8.18 5.71
N GLY A 90 12.66 -8.23 7.03
CA GLY A 90 13.87 -7.83 7.72
C GLY A 90 13.93 -6.31 7.96
N ASN A 91 15.01 -5.86 8.58
CA ASN A 91 15.16 -4.44 8.91
C ASN A 91 15.26 -3.56 7.68
N VAL A 92 14.48 -2.49 7.69
CA VAL A 92 14.51 -1.39 6.71
C VAL A 92 14.50 -0.05 7.44
N ASP A 93 15.03 0.98 6.80
CA ASP A 93 15.01 2.36 7.36
C ASP A 93 13.67 3.04 7.11
N ILE A 94 13.07 2.74 5.95
CA ILE A 94 11.77 3.29 5.53
C ILE A 94 10.93 2.14 4.96
N PHE A 95 9.64 2.12 5.28
CA PHE A 95 8.68 1.24 4.63
C PHE A 95 7.58 2.07 3.95
N ILE A 96 7.40 1.85 2.64
CA ILE A 96 6.38 2.50 1.82
C ILE A 96 5.24 1.50 1.61
N SER A 97 4.12 1.71 2.30
CA SER A 97 2.91 0.92 2.10
C SER A 97 2.14 1.36 0.86
N SER A 98 1.44 0.43 0.25
CA SER A 98 0.54 0.72 -0.87
C SER A 98 -0.90 0.96 -0.39
N ASP A 99 -1.89 0.74 -1.27
CA ASP A 99 -3.27 1.18 -1.03
C ASP A 99 -4.13 0.22 -0.20
N TRP A 100 -3.68 -1.00 0.10
CA TRP A 100 -4.56 -2.01 0.71
C TRP A 100 -4.36 -2.17 2.22
N THR A 101 -3.14 -2.19 2.68
CA THR A 101 -2.81 -2.43 4.09
C THR A 101 -1.81 -1.42 4.61
N GLN A 102 -1.88 -1.16 5.92
CA GLN A 102 -0.94 -0.33 6.66
C GLN A 102 -0.34 -1.16 7.79
N PRO A 103 0.78 -1.87 7.55
CA PRO A 103 1.42 -2.62 8.62
C PRO A 103 2.06 -1.69 9.66
N PRO A 104 2.11 -2.11 10.95
CA PRO A 104 2.99 -1.47 11.90
C PRO A 104 4.46 -1.72 11.53
N THR A 105 5.35 -0.89 12.05
CA THR A 105 6.81 -1.06 11.95
C THR A 105 7.43 -1.08 13.33
N LEU A 106 8.60 -1.71 13.47
CA LEU A 106 9.39 -1.67 14.70
C LEU A 106 10.17 -0.37 14.81
N LYS A 107 10.95 -0.06 13.78
CA LYS A 107 11.87 1.09 13.75
C LYS A 107 11.78 1.88 12.45
N ALA A 108 11.30 1.27 11.38
CA ALA A 108 11.25 1.92 10.08
C ALA A 108 10.33 3.14 10.10
N LYS A 109 10.76 4.21 9.45
CA LYS A 109 9.90 5.33 9.10
C LYS A 109 8.79 4.84 8.17
N LYS A 110 7.57 5.36 8.37
CA LYS A 110 6.40 4.95 7.60
C LYS A 110 6.07 5.97 6.52
N ALA A 111 6.04 5.51 5.29
CA ALA A 111 5.45 6.27 4.19
C ALA A 111 4.31 5.49 3.56
N THR A 112 3.39 6.16 2.89
CA THR A 112 2.29 5.51 2.18
C THR A 112 1.96 6.23 0.89
N ILE A 113 1.39 5.50 -0.08
CA ILE A 113 0.81 6.09 -1.28
C ILE A 113 -0.70 6.24 -1.06
N LEU A 114 -1.22 7.41 -1.36
CA LEU A 114 -2.64 7.73 -1.28
C LEU A 114 -3.15 8.10 -2.67
N TYR A 115 -4.00 7.22 -3.22
CA TYR A 115 -4.57 7.39 -4.56
C TYR A 115 -5.79 8.31 -4.52
N ASP A 116 -6.74 8.01 -3.65
CA ASP A 116 -7.96 8.81 -3.48
C ASP A 116 -8.57 8.61 -2.09
N LEU A 117 -9.67 9.31 -1.84
CA LEU A 117 -10.49 9.20 -0.64
C LEU A 117 -11.97 8.96 -0.99
N ILE A 118 -12.20 8.20 -2.07
CA ILE A 118 -13.55 7.90 -2.58
C ILE A 118 -14.44 7.25 -1.51
N VAL A 119 -13.84 6.43 -0.63
CA VAL A 119 -14.55 5.77 0.47
C VAL A 119 -15.16 6.74 1.49
N TYR A 120 -14.68 7.98 1.53
CA TYR A 120 -15.25 9.05 2.37
C TYR A 120 -16.16 9.98 1.59
N LYS A 121 -15.86 10.22 0.30
CA LYS A 121 -16.61 11.17 -0.54
C LYS A 121 -17.87 10.54 -1.13
N TYR A 122 -17.77 9.29 -1.55
CA TYR A 122 -18.82 8.54 -2.24
C TYR A 122 -18.91 7.12 -1.71
N PRO A 123 -19.24 6.93 -0.41
CA PRO A 123 -19.29 5.61 0.21
C PRO A 123 -20.25 4.65 -0.49
N GLU A 124 -21.35 5.16 -1.04
CA GLU A 124 -22.35 4.40 -1.80
C GLU A 124 -21.80 3.80 -3.09
N GLU A 125 -20.83 4.42 -3.75
CA GLU A 125 -20.23 3.92 -4.99
C GLU A 125 -19.26 2.75 -4.71
N THR A 126 -18.76 2.68 -3.49
CA THR A 126 -17.78 1.67 -3.06
C THR A 126 -18.41 0.50 -2.34
N HIS A 127 -19.71 0.55 -2.03
CA HIS A 127 -20.44 -0.58 -1.48
C HIS A 127 -20.68 -1.64 -2.57
N ASN A 128 -20.09 -2.82 -2.39
CA ASN A 128 -20.59 -4.01 -3.09
C ASN A 128 -22.06 -4.18 -2.75
N LYS A 129 -22.95 -4.18 -3.75
CA LYS A 129 -24.38 -4.44 -3.59
C LYS A 129 -24.55 -5.66 -2.66
N PHE A 130 -25.27 -5.48 -1.58
CA PHE A 130 -25.54 -6.48 -0.55
C PHE A 130 -25.89 -7.82 -1.21
N SER A 131 -25.04 -8.81 -1.04
CA SER A 131 -25.41 -10.18 -1.28
C SER A 131 -25.84 -10.77 0.07
N PHE A 132 -27.10 -11.16 0.20
CA PHE A 132 -27.68 -11.79 1.40
C PHE A 132 -27.07 -13.17 1.76
N ASN A 133 -25.89 -13.48 1.26
CA ASN A 133 -25.20 -14.72 1.56
C ASN A 133 -24.29 -14.53 2.78
N PRO A 134 -24.63 -15.12 3.97
CA PRO A 134 -23.86 -14.94 5.20
C PRO A 134 -22.40 -15.41 5.08
N ILE A 135 -22.10 -16.36 4.20
CA ILE A 135 -20.75 -16.81 3.91
C ILE A 135 -19.97 -15.74 3.15
N LYS A 136 -20.61 -14.99 2.23
CA LYS A 136 -19.98 -13.85 1.57
C LYS A 136 -19.71 -12.69 2.52
N LEU A 137 -20.53 -12.49 3.54
CA LEU A 137 -20.33 -11.45 4.55
C LEU A 137 -19.07 -11.71 5.40
N LEU A 138 -18.75 -12.97 5.67
CA LEU A 138 -17.53 -13.39 6.39
C LEU A 138 -16.28 -13.38 5.51
N VAL A 139 -16.41 -13.59 4.20
CA VAL A 139 -15.30 -13.84 3.27
C VAL A 139 -15.03 -12.64 2.34
N SER A 140 -15.99 -11.72 2.15
CA SER A 140 -15.78 -10.51 1.36
C SER A 140 -15.55 -9.32 2.28
N PRO A 141 -14.34 -8.74 2.31
CA PRO A 141 -14.12 -7.55 3.10
C PRO A 141 -15.03 -6.44 2.57
N ASN A 142 -15.70 -5.76 3.46
CA ASN A 142 -16.30 -4.47 3.11
C ASN A 142 -15.14 -3.52 2.80
N ILE A 143 -14.95 -3.20 1.53
CA ILE A 143 -13.83 -2.38 1.02
C ILE A 143 -13.80 -1.05 1.76
N VAL A 144 -14.97 -0.43 1.99
CA VAL A 144 -15.09 0.84 2.71
C VAL A 144 -14.53 0.74 4.12
N GLU A 145 -14.92 -0.29 4.86
CA GLU A 145 -14.46 -0.50 6.23
C GLU A 145 -12.97 -0.83 6.31
N SER A 146 -12.47 -1.63 5.37
CA SER A 146 -11.05 -1.94 5.28
C SER A 146 -10.21 -0.69 5.00
N GLN A 147 -10.63 0.12 4.03
CA GLN A 147 -9.97 1.38 3.69
C GLN A 147 -10.06 2.41 4.82
N LYS A 148 -11.21 2.55 5.50
CA LYS A 148 -11.34 3.44 6.65
C LYS A 148 -10.40 3.05 7.80
N ARG A 149 -10.27 1.74 8.10
CA ARG A 149 -9.32 1.24 9.11
C ARG A 149 -7.88 1.52 8.70
N ARG A 150 -7.52 1.24 7.43
CA ARG A 150 -6.20 1.58 6.91
C ARG A 150 -5.89 3.07 7.06
N LEU A 151 -6.81 3.93 6.62
CA LEU A 151 -6.65 5.39 6.65
C LEU A 151 -6.60 5.96 8.09
N PHE A 152 -7.23 5.27 9.05
CA PHE A 152 -7.05 5.58 10.47
C PHE A 152 -5.58 5.45 10.89
N TRP A 153 -4.91 4.35 10.53
CA TRP A 153 -3.49 4.15 10.82
C TRP A 153 -2.59 5.09 10.03
N VAL A 154 -2.91 5.35 8.76
CA VAL A 154 -2.21 6.35 7.95
C VAL A 154 -2.20 7.71 8.63
N LYS A 155 -3.35 8.18 9.09
CA LYS A 155 -3.48 9.46 9.79
C LYS A 155 -2.61 9.53 11.04
N ASN A 156 -2.62 8.46 11.85
CA ASN A 156 -2.05 8.49 13.20
C ASN A 156 -0.55 8.18 13.25
N GLU A 157 -0.02 7.41 12.29
CA GLU A 157 1.32 6.85 12.41
C GLU A 157 2.27 7.19 11.28
N VAL A 158 1.76 7.60 10.10
CA VAL A 158 2.61 7.75 8.92
C VAL A 158 3.38 9.06 8.98
N ASP A 159 4.67 8.98 8.71
CA ASP A 159 5.59 10.13 8.67
C ASP A 159 5.43 10.93 7.36
N LEU A 160 5.12 10.25 6.24
CA LEU A 160 5.04 10.86 4.92
C LEU A 160 3.96 10.20 4.05
N VAL A 161 3.13 11.00 3.40
CA VAL A 161 2.07 10.54 2.49
C VAL A 161 2.32 11.08 1.09
N PHE A 162 2.48 10.17 0.14
CA PHE A 162 2.59 10.49 -1.27
C PHE A 162 1.20 10.52 -1.91
N CYS A 163 0.70 11.69 -2.25
CA CYS A 163 -0.57 11.88 -2.94
C CYS A 163 -0.35 11.88 -4.45
N ILE A 164 -1.18 11.19 -5.21
CA ILE A 164 -1.04 11.14 -6.68
C ILE A 164 -1.46 12.43 -7.39
N SER A 165 -2.14 13.32 -6.69
CA SER A 165 -2.60 14.60 -7.24
C SER A 165 -2.72 15.67 -6.16
N GLN A 166 -2.82 16.92 -6.59
CA GLN A 166 -3.11 18.04 -5.69
C GLN A 166 -4.51 17.89 -5.05
N ALA A 167 -5.49 17.39 -5.82
CA ALA A 167 -6.83 17.12 -5.29
C ALA A 167 -6.80 16.09 -4.15
N THR A 168 -6.06 14.99 -4.31
CA THR A 168 -5.88 13.98 -3.26
C THR A 168 -5.19 14.58 -2.03
N LYS A 169 -4.21 15.45 -2.22
CA LYS A 169 -3.54 16.15 -1.11
C LYS A 169 -4.51 17.04 -0.33
N GLU A 170 -5.33 17.82 -1.02
CA GLU A 170 -6.33 18.66 -0.37
C GLU A 170 -7.41 17.84 0.36
N ASP A 171 -7.86 16.74 -0.23
CA ASP A 171 -8.79 15.81 0.40
C ASP A 171 -8.16 15.19 1.67
N ALA A 172 -6.90 14.74 1.62
CA ALA A 172 -6.19 14.21 2.77
C ALA A 172 -6.11 15.21 3.93
N LYS A 173 -5.84 16.48 3.62
CA LYS A 173 -5.82 17.55 4.59
C LYS A 173 -7.20 17.83 5.18
N LYS A 174 -8.24 17.93 4.34
CA LYS A 174 -9.60 18.30 4.76
C LYS A 174 -10.34 17.16 5.47
N ILE A 175 -10.25 15.94 4.92
CA ILE A 175 -11.05 14.79 5.37
C ILE A 175 -10.32 14.04 6.50
N LEU A 176 -9.03 13.78 6.33
CA LEU A 176 -8.26 13.02 7.32
C LEU A 176 -7.60 13.93 8.37
N GLY A 177 -7.46 15.23 8.12
CA GLY A 177 -6.77 16.17 9.02
C GLY A 177 -5.26 15.91 9.09
N ILE A 178 -4.66 15.38 8.02
CA ILE A 178 -3.20 15.15 7.96
C ILE A 178 -2.50 16.49 7.75
N GLU A 179 -1.46 16.74 8.52
CA GLU A 179 -0.67 17.96 8.41
C GLU A 179 -0.02 18.11 7.03
N GLY A 180 -0.12 19.32 6.47
CA GLY A 180 0.37 19.60 5.12
C GLY A 180 1.85 19.31 4.87
N GLN A 181 2.68 19.37 5.91
CA GLN A 181 4.12 19.05 5.85
C GLN A 181 4.37 17.57 5.57
N LYS A 182 3.48 16.69 6.01
CA LYS A 182 3.53 15.24 5.73
C LYS A 182 3.03 14.86 4.35
N LEU A 183 2.39 15.78 3.62
CA LEU A 183 1.75 15.52 2.33
C LEU A 183 2.63 16.00 1.17
N LYS A 184 3.08 15.09 0.32
CA LYS A 184 3.84 15.38 -0.90
C LYS A 184 3.06 14.87 -2.12
N VAL A 185 3.05 15.65 -3.20
CA VAL A 185 2.43 15.23 -4.46
C VAL A 185 3.49 14.59 -5.34
N ILE A 186 3.20 13.39 -5.83
CA ILE A 186 3.99 12.68 -6.85
C ILE A 186 3.01 12.28 -7.96
N TYR A 187 3.08 12.98 -9.07
CA TYR A 187 2.20 12.73 -10.22
C TYR A 187 2.51 11.38 -10.88
N PRO A 188 1.49 10.73 -11.53
CA PRO A 188 1.63 9.51 -12.33
C PRO A 188 2.63 9.63 -13.46
#